data_b0963dfbbdf3623d1844cbab0f0f7950
#
_entry.id   b0963dfbbdf3623d1844cbab0f0f7950
#
_cell.length_a   1.000
_cell.length_b   1.000
_cell.length_c   1.000
_cell.angle_alpha   90.00
_cell.angle_beta   90.00
_cell.angle_gamma   90.00
#
_symmetry.space_group_name_H-M   'P 1'
#
loop_
_entity.id
_entity.type
_entity.pdbx_description
1 polymer ?
#
loop_
_entity_poly.entity_id
_entity_poly.type
_entity_poly.pdbx_seq_one_letter_code
_entity_poly.pdbx_strand_id
1 'polypeptide(L)'
;MILAVVAIVMLWGCNSRPQANGYVSELTSADSLSIKMGQFTLLKYHSDRLGFNINYPSYLVHQDLPDEVGMQELFMMDDVSISVLVDSLAGMMRSSGQRMMGMGAELLEVGDDYTILEGQDDKWEYYGKVIDSDSLRQITIILRYYPEHEDAVIELKEWVKNFEVQ
;
A
#
# COMPACT_ATOMS: atom_id res chain seq x y z
N MET A 1 -39.97 66.53 2.54
CA MET A 1 -38.60 66.06 2.80
C MET A 1 -38.72 64.58 3.20
N ILE A 2 -38.64 63.70 2.22
CA ILE A 2 -38.86 62.26 2.41
C ILE A 2 -37.54 61.60 2.04
N LEU A 3 -36.89 61.03 3.05
CA LEU A 3 -35.65 60.27 2.89
C LEU A 3 -36.00 58.87 2.43
N ALA A 4 -35.61 58.51 1.22
CA ALA A 4 -35.69 57.16 0.71
C ALA A 4 -34.43 56.39 1.12
N VAL A 5 -34.62 55.38 1.99
CA VAL A 5 -33.59 54.44 2.37
C VAL A 5 -33.56 53.31 1.31
N VAL A 6 -32.52 53.28 0.50
CA VAL A 6 -32.28 52.18 -0.46
C VAL A 6 -31.56 51.07 0.30
N ALA A 7 -32.28 49.98 0.58
CA ALA A 7 -31.69 48.75 1.08
C ALA A 7 -31.03 47.98 -0.05
N ILE A 8 -29.70 47.95 -0.08
CA ILE A 8 -28.92 47.09 -0.98
C ILE A 8 -28.89 45.71 -0.37
N VAL A 9 -29.70 44.81 -0.92
CA VAL A 9 -29.63 43.36 -0.62
C VAL A 9 -28.43 42.79 -1.37
N MET A 10 -27.34 42.61 -0.67
CA MET A 10 -26.20 41.84 -1.16
C MET A 10 -26.59 40.35 -1.21
N LEU A 11 -26.96 39.87 -2.39
CA LEU A 11 -27.08 38.44 -2.66
C LEU A 11 -25.65 37.87 -2.68
N TRP A 12 -25.22 37.38 -1.54
CA TRP A 12 -24.06 36.47 -1.52
C TRP A 12 -24.54 35.16 -2.10
N GLY A 13 -24.23 34.99 -3.38
CA GLY A 13 -24.31 33.69 -4.02
C GLY A 13 -23.36 32.75 -3.33
N CYS A 14 -23.90 31.84 -2.52
CA CYS A 14 -23.20 30.66 -2.09
C CYS A 14 -22.85 29.85 -3.35
N ASN A 15 -21.63 30.04 -3.81
CA ASN A 15 -21.03 29.18 -4.83
C ASN A 15 -20.70 27.86 -4.15
N SER A 16 -21.73 27.03 -3.97
CA SER A 16 -21.58 25.65 -3.54
C SER A 16 -20.81 24.93 -4.66
N ARG A 17 -19.50 24.92 -4.56
CA ARG A 17 -18.72 23.91 -5.28
C ARG A 17 -19.33 22.56 -4.91
N PRO A 18 -19.66 21.72 -5.87
CA PRO A 18 -20.03 20.36 -5.54
C PRO A 18 -18.82 19.77 -4.79
N GLN A 19 -18.98 19.54 -3.51
CA GLN A 19 -18.07 18.70 -2.75
C GLN A 19 -18.17 17.32 -3.40
N ALA A 20 -17.25 17.07 -4.32
CA ALA A 20 -16.96 15.73 -4.71
C ALA A 20 -16.51 15.00 -3.45
N ASN A 21 -17.24 13.93 -3.13
CA ASN A 21 -16.88 12.92 -2.16
C ASN A 21 -17.24 13.14 -0.68
N GLY A 22 -18.51 13.15 -0.41
CA GLY A 22 -19.04 12.78 0.90
C GLY A 22 -19.14 11.27 1.13
N TYR A 23 -18.21 10.45 0.59
CA TYR A 23 -18.34 9.00 0.70
C TYR A 23 -17.50 8.35 1.78
N VAL A 24 -16.63 9.08 2.45
CA VAL A 24 -15.66 8.46 3.36
C VAL A 24 -15.72 8.98 4.78
N SER A 25 -16.47 10.05 5.06
CA SER A 25 -16.41 10.68 6.39
C SER A 25 -17.21 9.97 7.49
N GLU A 26 -18.01 8.95 7.17
CA GLU A 26 -18.83 8.24 8.16
C GLU A 26 -18.44 6.78 8.37
N LEU A 27 -17.59 6.22 7.48
CA LEU A 27 -17.05 4.88 7.65
C LEU A 27 -15.69 4.97 8.34
N THR A 28 -15.43 4.07 9.27
CA THR A 28 -14.05 3.92 9.78
C THR A 28 -13.14 3.54 8.61
N SER A 29 -11.85 3.83 8.70
CA SER A 29 -10.91 3.44 7.64
C SER A 29 -10.92 1.93 7.40
N ALA A 30 -11.05 1.13 8.46
CA ALA A 30 -11.21 -0.33 8.40
C ALA A 30 -12.48 -0.76 7.63
N ASP A 31 -13.63 -0.11 7.89
CA ASP A 31 -14.87 -0.43 7.17
C ASP A 31 -14.77 -0.11 5.68
N SER A 32 -14.18 1.04 5.35
CA SER A 32 -13.94 1.45 3.97
C SER A 32 -13.02 0.49 3.24
N LEU A 33 -11.97 0.04 3.90
CA LEU A 33 -11.02 -0.93 3.36
C LEU A 33 -11.71 -2.28 3.13
N SER A 34 -12.45 -2.81 4.11
CA SER A 34 -13.17 -4.08 3.99
C SER A 34 -14.15 -4.09 2.82
N ILE A 35 -14.90 -2.99 2.60
CA ILE A 35 -15.83 -2.87 1.47
C ILE A 35 -15.07 -2.91 0.14
N LYS A 36 -13.94 -2.22 0.03
CA LYS A 36 -13.15 -2.20 -1.20
C LYS A 36 -12.50 -3.56 -1.48
N MET A 37 -12.02 -4.23 -0.45
CA MET A 37 -11.38 -5.55 -0.58
C MET A 37 -12.31 -6.63 -1.08
N GLY A 38 -13.56 -6.66 -0.64
CA GLY A 38 -14.56 -7.63 -1.13
C GLY A 38 -14.96 -7.49 -2.60
N GLN A 39 -14.45 -6.50 -3.32
CA GLN A 39 -14.80 -6.18 -4.71
C GLN A 39 -13.60 -5.97 -5.62
N PHE A 40 -12.38 -6.21 -5.16
CA PHE A 40 -11.22 -5.94 -5.98
C PHE A 40 -11.00 -6.98 -7.09
N THR A 41 -10.45 -6.50 -8.19
CA THR A 41 -9.83 -7.31 -9.23
C THR A 41 -8.32 -7.07 -9.21
N LEU A 42 -7.56 -7.96 -9.84
CA LEU A 42 -6.13 -7.72 -10.00
C LEU A 42 -5.89 -6.91 -11.28
N LEU A 43 -5.12 -5.85 -11.14
CA LEU A 43 -4.55 -5.09 -12.25
C LEU A 43 -3.12 -5.57 -12.50
N LYS A 44 -2.70 -5.50 -13.76
CA LYS A 44 -1.34 -5.84 -14.17
C LYS A 44 -0.53 -4.58 -14.42
N TYR A 45 0.60 -4.47 -13.76
CA TYR A 45 1.58 -3.42 -13.94
C TYR A 45 2.90 -4.01 -14.42
N HIS A 46 3.48 -3.49 -15.49
CA HIS A 46 4.83 -3.84 -15.92
C HIS A 46 5.80 -2.84 -15.29
N SER A 47 6.71 -3.33 -14.49
CA SER A 47 7.77 -2.51 -13.93
C SER A 47 9.02 -2.60 -14.79
N ASP A 48 9.36 -1.53 -15.51
CA ASP A 48 10.63 -1.42 -16.22
C ASP A 48 11.81 -1.46 -15.24
N ARG A 49 11.61 -0.90 -14.04
CA ARG A 49 12.61 -0.84 -12.96
C ARG A 49 12.96 -2.22 -12.42
N LEU A 50 11.97 -3.07 -12.18
CA LEU A 50 12.17 -4.41 -11.63
C LEU A 50 12.35 -5.49 -12.71
N GLY A 51 11.88 -5.23 -13.93
CA GLY A 51 12.00 -6.11 -15.08
C GLY A 51 10.96 -7.24 -15.11
N PHE A 52 9.84 -7.13 -14.40
CA PHE A 52 8.76 -8.10 -14.41
C PHE A 52 7.38 -7.48 -14.20
N ASN A 53 6.32 -8.29 -14.35
CA ASN A 53 4.96 -7.85 -14.13
C ASN A 53 4.53 -8.09 -12.69
N ILE A 54 3.78 -7.13 -12.14
CA ILE A 54 3.16 -7.19 -10.82
C ILE A 54 1.66 -7.18 -11.02
N ASN A 55 0.98 -8.22 -10.57
CA ASN A 55 -0.47 -8.21 -10.46
C ASN A 55 -0.83 -7.67 -9.07
N TYR A 56 -1.57 -6.58 -8.97
CA TYR A 56 -1.88 -5.93 -7.71
C TYR A 56 -3.36 -5.61 -7.58
N PRO A 57 -3.90 -5.50 -6.35
CA PRO A 57 -5.31 -5.17 -6.11
C PRO A 57 -5.71 -3.82 -6.68
N SER A 58 -6.84 -3.76 -7.41
CA SER A 58 -7.29 -2.59 -8.18
C SER A 58 -7.61 -1.34 -7.36
N TYR A 59 -7.79 -1.44 -6.06
CA TYR A 59 -8.00 -0.30 -5.18
C TYR A 59 -6.71 0.36 -4.70
N LEU A 60 -5.56 -0.28 -4.88
CA LEU A 60 -4.27 0.35 -4.63
C LEU A 60 -3.84 1.19 -5.83
N VAL A 61 -3.14 2.27 -5.59
CA VAL A 61 -2.62 3.18 -6.61
C VAL A 61 -1.11 3.08 -6.62
N HIS A 62 -0.55 2.80 -7.80
CA HIS A 62 0.90 2.84 -8.00
C HIS A 62 1.44 4.25 -7.73
N GLN A 63 2.55 4.33 -7.03
CA GLN A 63 3.23 5.57 -6.69
C GLN A 63 4.51 5.70 -7.51
N ASP A 64 4.69 6.84 -8.16
CA ASP A 64 5.95 7.17 -8.82
C ASP A 64 7.03 7.44 -7.76
N LEU A 65 8.00 6.56 -7.70
CA LEU A 65 9.13 6.70 -6.77
C LEU A 65 10.33 7.34 -7.48
N PRO A 66 11.07 8.23 -6.78
CA PRO A 66 12.35 8.75 -7.30
C PRO A 66 13.34 7.62 -7.62
N ASP A 67 14.23 7.86 -8.58
CA ASP A 67 15.21 6.84 -9.00
C ASP A 67 16.20 6.47 -7.87
N GLU A 68 16.44 7.36 -6.94
CA GLU A 68 17.31 7.15 -5.78
C GLU A 68 16.80 6.06 -4.81
N VAL A 69 15.50 5.74 -4.88
CA VAL A 69 14.89 4.68 -4.03
C VAL A 69 15.39 3.29 -4.44
N GLY A 70 15.90 3.15 -5.66
CA GLY A 70 16.45 1.90 -6.18
C GLY A 70 15.38 0.95 -6.74
N MET A 71 15.61 -0.34 -6.62
CA MET A 71 14.79 -1.42 -7.20
C MET A 71 13.54 -1.68 -6.36
N GLN A 72 12.60 -0.72 -6.36
CA GLN A 72 11.37 -0.80 -5.59
C GLN A 72 10.18 -0.22 -6.35
N GLU A 73 9.02 -0.87 -6.21
CA GLU A 73 7.70 -0.34 -6.58
C GLU A 73 6.82 -0.22 -5.33
N LEU A 74 5.92 0.76 -5.33
CA LEU A 74 5.02 1.05 -4.21
C LEU A 74 3.58 1.20 -4.73
N PHE A 75 2.66 0.49 -4.11
CA PHE A 75 1.23 0.59 -4.33
C PHE A 75 0.57 0.91 -3.00
N MET A 76 -0.27 1.94 -2.95
CA MET A 76 -0.87 2.35 -1.68
C MET A 76 -2.29 2.88 -1.83
N MET A 77 -3.01 2.83 -0.74
CA MET A 77 -4.30 3.46 -0.53
C MET A 77 -4.43 3.79 0.95
N ASP A 78 -4.57 5.09 1.26
CA ASP A 78 -4.65 5.57 2.64
C ASP A 78 -3.53 4.97 3.54
N ASP A 79 -3.93 4.21 4.55
CA ASP A 79 -3.05 3.63 5.57
C ASP A 79 -2.61 2.20 5.25
N VAL A 80 -2.73 1.76 4.01
CA VAL A 80 -2.30 0.45 3.54
C VAL A 80 -1.36 0.59 2.36
N SER A 81 -0.24 -0.09 2.40
CA SER A 81 0.71 -0.09 1.29
C SER A 81 1.31 -1.45 1.03
N ILE A 82 1.63 -1.70 -0.25
CA ILE A 82 2.39 -2.86 -0.70
C ILE A 82 3.64 -2.35 -1.38
N SER A 83 4.80 -2.78 -0.90
CA SER A 83 6.09 -2.56 -1.53
C SER A 83 6.60 -3.84 -2.16
N VAL A 84 7.09 -3.77 -3.39
CA VAL A 84 7.79 -4.86 -4.07
C VAL A 84 9.22 -4.42 -4.31
N LEU A 85 10.17 -5.15 -3.74
CA LEU A 85 11.59 -4.82 -3.77
C LEU A 85 12.39 -5.94 -4.41
N VAL A 86 13.45 -5.59 -5.13
CA VAL A 86 14.45 -6.54 -5.60
C VAL A 86 15.80 -6.20 -5.00
N ASP A 87 16.31 -7.11 -4.19
CA ASP A 87 17.64 -7.02 -3.62
C ASP A 87 18.64 -7.81 -4.47
N SER A 88 19.73 -7.16 -4.88
CA SER A 88 20.90 -7.85 -5.39
C SER A 88 21.78 -8.28 -4.22
N LEU A 89 21.94 -9.56 -4.00
CA LEU A 89 22.74 -10.10 -2.89
C LEU A 89 24.25 -9.92 -3.12
N ALA A 90 24.66 -9.59 -4.35
CA ALA A 90 26.04 -9.32 -4.70
C ALA A 90 26.49 -7.99 -4.07
N GLY A 91 27.19 -8.06 -2.96
CA GLY A 91 27.77 -6.89 -2.28
C GLY A 91 26.84 -6.15 -1.31
N MET A 92 25.66 -6.65 -1.05
CA MET A 92 24.77 -6.09 -0.02
C MET A 92 25.16 -6.56 1.37
N MET A 93 25.13 -5.62 2.32
CA MET A 93 25.33 -5.98 3.74
C MET A 93 24.13 -6.71 4.33
N ARG A 94 22.91 -6.42 3.85
CA ARG A 94 21.65 -7.06 4.30
C ARG A 94 20.57 -6.94 3.23
N SER A 95 19.87 -8.03 2.97
CA SER A 95 18.64 -8.02 2.15
C SER A 95 17.46 -7.39 2.89
N SER A 96 16.35 -7.12 2.17
CA SER A 96 15.12 -6.59 2.76
C SER A 96 14.56 -7.52 3.83
N GLY A 97 14.56 -8.84 3.59
CA GLY A 97 14.16 -9.82 4.59
C GLY A 97 15.02 -9.79 5.85
N GLN A 98 16.33 -9.69 5.70
CA GLN A 98 17.24 -9.54 6.86
C GLN A 98 17.05 -8.22 7.61
N ARG A 99 16.65 -7.15 6.91
CA ARG A 99 16.30 -5.88 7.55
C ARG A 99 15.02 -6.01 8.36
N MET A 100 13.97 -6.68 7.81
CA MET A 100 12.74 -6.96 8.55
C MET A 100 13.00 -7.74 9.83
N MET A 101 13.78 -8.81 9.77
CA MET A 101 14.19 -9.58 10.96
C MET A 101 14.99 -8.72 11.97
N GLY A 102 15.86 -7.84 11.48
CA GLY A 102 16.62 -6.90 12.31
C GLY A 102 15.74 -5.84 13.01
N MET A 103 14.53 -5.59 12.49
CA MET A 103 13.50 -4.73 13.10
C MET A 103 12.53 -5.50 14.03
N GLY A 104 12.76 -6.79 14.25
CA GLY A 104 11.96 -7.59 15.16
C GLY A 104 10.86 -8.40 14.47
N ALA A 105 10.92 -8.59 13.15
CA ALA A 105 10.00 -9.48 12.47
C ALA A 105 10.15 -10.92 12.97
N GLU A 106 9.03 -11.59 13.15
CA GLU A 106 8.96 -13.00 13.45
C GLU A 106 8.83 -13.83 12.18
N LEU A 107 9.44 -15.00 12.19
CA LEU A 107 9.38 -15.96 11.12
C LEU A 107 8.11 -16.80 11.27
N LEU A 108 7.16 -16.66 10.33
CA LEU A 108 5.90 -17.42 10.35
C LEU A 108 5.99 -18.73 9.58
N GLU A 109 6.62 -18.72 8.41
CA GLU A 109 6.65 -19.86 7.50
C GLU A 109 7.95 -19.87 6.68
N VAL A 110 8.48 -21.05 6.42
CA VAL A 110 9.62 -21.27 5.51
C VAL A 110 9.21 -22.31 4.48
N GLY A 111 9.20 -21.93 3.21
CA GLY A 111 9.05 -22.84 2.07
C GLY A 111 10.41 -23.21 1.47
N ASP A 112 10.37 -23.86 0.32
CA ASP A 112 11.60 -24.29 -0.39
C ASP A 112 12.37 -23.10 -0.96
N ASP A 113 11.66 -22.07 -1.42
CA ASP A 113 12.23 -20.88 -2.08
C ASP A 113 11.67 -19.55 -1.53
N TYR A 114 10.93 -19.59 -0.41
CA TYR A 114 10.38 -18.40 0.20
C TYR A 114 10.35 -18.46 1.72
N THR A 115 10.19 -17.28 2.30
CA THR A 115 10.02 -17.09 3.73
C THR A 115 8.91 -16.07 3.97
N ILE A 116 8.00 -16.34 4.92
CA ILE A 116 6.99 -15.39 5.38
C ILE A 116 7.43 -14.81 6.73
N LEU A 117 7.38 -13.49 6.81
CA LEU A 117 7.74 -12.70 7.98
C LEU A 117 6.57 -11.81 8.38
N GLU A 118 6.37 -11.64 9.68
CA GLU A 118 5.41 -10.70 10.25
C GLU A 118 6.06 -9.92 11.38
N GLY A 119 5.65 -8.68 11.58
CA GLY A 119 6.19 -7.87 12.65
C GLY A 119 5.47 -6.53 12.76
N GLN A 120 5.93 -5.74 13.74
CA GLN A 120 5.39 -4.41 13.99
C GLN A 120 6.51 -3.44 14.33
N ASP A 121 6.30 -2.19 14.00
CA ASP A 121 7.05 -1.05 14.54
C ASP A 121 6.11 -0.18 15.41
N ASP A 122 6.55 0.99 15.81
CA ASP A 122 5.77 1.87 16.72
C ASP A 122 4.34 2.19 16.23
N LYS A 123 4.08 2.11 14.93
CA LYS A 123 2.82 2.53 14.31
C LYS A 123 2.24 1.53 13.34
N TRP A 124 3.07 0.74 12.68
CA TRP A 124 2.72 -0.10 11.56
C TRP A 124 2.91 -1.56 11.88
N GLU A 125 1.99 -2.35 11.43
CA GLU A 125 2.19 -3.78 11.26
C GLU A 125 2.63 -4.05 9.83
N TYR A 126 3.41 -5.10 9.66
CA TYR A 126 3.86 -5.53 8.34
C TYR A 126 3.86 -7.05 8.23
N TYR A 127 3.46 -7.49 7.05
CA TYR A 127 3.47 -8.89 6.64
C TYR A 127 4.23 -9.00 5.33
N GLY A 128 5.22 -9.86 5.24
CA GLY A 128 6.09 -9.91 4.08
C GLY A 128 6.41 -11.31 3.62
N LYS A 129 6.57 -11.46 2.29
CA LYS A 129 7.11 -12.64 1.65
C LYS A 129 8.44 -12.30 1.01
N VAL A 130 9.44 -13.09 1.33
CA VAL A 130 10.77 -13.04 0.76
C VAL A 130 10.92 -14.24 -0.14
N ILE A 131 11.23 -14.04 -1.41
CA ILE A 131 11.40 -15.08 -2.43
C ILE A 131 12.85 -15.10 -2.87
N ASP A 132 13.49 -16.25 -2.79
CA ASP A 132 14.82 -16.47 -3.32
C ASP A 132 14.73 -16.77 -4.82
N SER A 133 14.84 -15.72 -5.65
CA SER A 133 14.66 -15.84 -7.11
C SER A 133 15.83 -16.56 -7.78
N ASP A 134 17.05 -16.28 -7.32
CA ASP A 134 18.29 -16.96 -7.71
C ASP A 134 19.36 -16.71 -6.65
N SER A 135 20.57 -17.27 -6.85
CA SER A 135 21.68 -17.12 -5.91
C SER A 135 22.16 -15.68 -5.68
N LEU A 136 21.72 -14.75 -6.51
CA LEU A 136 22.16 -13.34 -6.50
C LEU A 136 21.03 -12.34 -6.29
N ARG A 137 19.76 -12.78 -6.37
CA ARG A 137 18.60 -11.90 -6.26
C ARG A 137 17.54 -12.45 -5.32
N GLN A 138 17.01 -11.57 -4.52
CA GLN A 138 15.89 -11.82 -3.61
C GLN A 138 14.79 -10.82 -3.91
N ILE A 139 13.56 -11.27 -3.99
CA ILE A 139 12.38 -10.44 -4.19
C ILE A 139 11.61 -10.43 -2.88
N THR A 140 11.32 -9.23 -2.38
CA THR A 140 10.59 -9.06 -1.13
C THR A 140 9.30 -8.27 -1.39
N ILE A 141 8.16 -8.82 -0.96
CA ILE A 141 6.88 -8.13 -0.97
C ILE A 141 6.53 -7.83 0.48
N ILE A 142 6.21 -6.56 0.78
CA ILE A 142 5.87 -6.11 2.11
C ILE A 142 4.53 -5.40 2.07
N LEU A 143 3.54 -5.96 2.75
CA LEU A 143 2.31 -5.30 3.12
C LEU A 143 2.53 -4.55 4.43
N ARG A 144 2.17 -3.25 4.48
CA ARG A 144 2.17 -2.42 5.69
C ARG A 144 0.80 -1.84 5.91
N TYR A 145 0.34 -1.85 7.15
CA TYR A 145 -0.98 -1.37 7.53
C TYR A 145 -0.98 -0.94 9.01
N TYR A 146 -1.98 -0.14 9.41
CA TYR A 146 -2.18 0.16 10.82
C TYR A 146 -2.85 -1.02 11.54
N PRO A 147 -2.56 -1.25 12.84
CA PRO A 147 -3.13 -2.37 13.61
C PRO A 147 -4.67 -2.45 13.59
N GLU A 148 -5.33 -1.30 13.47
CA GLU A 148 -6.80 -1.21 13.35
C GLU A 148 -7.36 -1.80 12.06
N HIS A 149 -6.50 -2.11 11.08
CA HIS A 149 -6.88 -2.72 9.81
C HIS A 149 -6.61 -4.23 9.74
N GLU A 150 -6.19 -4.86 10.83
CA GLU A 150 -5.80 -6.28 10.84
C GLU A 150 -6.86 -7.18 10.19
N ASP A 151 -8.12 -7.05 10.60
CA ASP A 151 -9.21 -7.85 10.03
C ASP A 151 -9.47 -7.52 8.54
N ALA A 152 -9.25 -6.27 8.13
CA ALA A 152 -9.51 -5.83 6.78
C ALA A 152 -8.43 -6.27 5.78
N VAL A 153 -7.21 -6.55 6.23
CA VAL A 153 -6.09 -6.92 5.36
C VAL A 153 -5.86 -8.43 5.22
N ILE A 154 -6.73 -9.27 5.79
CA ILE A 154 -6.59 -10.74 5.72
C ILE A 154 -6.45 -11.23 4.28
N GLU A 155 -7.30 -10.75 3.35
CA GLU A 155 -7.20 -11.12 1.94
C GLU A 155 -5.92 -10.61 1.26
N LEU A 156 -5.38 -9.47 1.71
CA LEU A 156 -4.10 -8.97 1.25
C LEU A 156 -2.94 -9.82 1.75
N LYS A 157 -2.99 -10.30 3.00
CA LYS A 157 -2.00 -11.25 3.52
C LYS A 157 -1.99 -12.53 2.68
N GLU A 158 -3.18 -13.05 2.35
CA GLU A 158 -3.31 -14.21 1.44
C GLU A 158 -2.77 -13.91 0.04
N TRP A 159 -3.03 -12.71 -0.49
CA TRP A 159 -2.48 -12.30 -1.78
C TRP A 159 -0.94 -12.22 -1.72
N VAL A 160 -0.34 -11.63 -0.68
CA VAL A 160 1.12 -11.59 -0.48
C VAL A 160 1.69 -13.00 -0.38
N LYS A 161 1.05 -13.88 0.39
CA LYS A 161 1.48 -15.27 0.53
C LYS A 161 1.49 -16.01 -0.80
N ASN A 162 0.52 -15.78 -1.67
CA ASN A 162 0.37 -16.43 -2.97
C ASN A 162 1.02 -15.64 -4.13
N PHE A 163 1.73 -14.56 -3.82
CA PHE A 163 2.41 -13.78 -4.87
C PHE A 163 3.49 -14.60 -5.55
N GLU A 164 3.48 -14.53 -6.90
CA GLU A 164 4.47 -15.14 -7.78
C GLU A 164 4.97 -14.11 -8.79
N VAL A 165 6.23 -14.19 -9.15
CA VAL A 165 6.85 -13.38 -10.20
C VAL A 165 6.46 -13.93 -11.56
N GLN A 166 6.00 -13.04 -12.47
CA GLN A 166 5.55 -13.42 -13.83
C GLN A 166 6.42 -12.79 -14.92
#